data_e63c6f4c3fda9a4f79709657bef5591b
#
_entry.id   e63c6f4c3fda9a4f79709657bef5591b
#
_cell.length_a   1.000
_cell.length_b   1.000
_cell.length_c   1.000
_cell.angle_alpha   90.00
_cell.angle_beta   90.00
_cell.angle_gamma   90.00
#
_symmetry.space_group_name_H-M   'P 1'
#
loop_
_entity.id
_entity.type
_entity.pdbx_description
1 polymer ?
#
loop_
_entity_poly.entity_id
_entity_poly.type
_entity_poly.pdbx_seq_one_letter_code
_entity_poly.pdbx_strand_id
1 'polypeptide(L)'
;MATALRLTTEACPSMIRPTRELVAGVAREHGLSERRARDVKLCVHEAIANVSCHAYEGRPGPVDVTVQDLGDALAVAVSDHGAGAPSRIGNPSAMGLRLMSHLSTRCTVRAHDDGMEVEMVFQIPSPTPRSESPLFHRDTRLLHS
;
A
#
# COMPACT_ATOMS: atom_id res chain seq x y z
N MET A 1 -4.87 -12.52 10.47
CA MET A 1 -4.00 -12.00 9.41
C MET A 1 -4.10 -12.91 8.20
N ALA A 2 -4.52 -12.37 7.09
CA ALA A 2 -4.76 -13.15 5.87
C ALA A 2 -4.09 -12.47 4.66
N THR A 3 -3.52 -13.30 3.78
CA THR A 3 -2.95 -12.80 2.52
C THR A 3 -4.07 -12.50 1.54
N ALA A 4 -4.21 -11.24 1.16
CA ALA A 4 -5.21 -10.80 0.19
C ALA A 4 -4.69 -10.86 -1.26
N LEU A 5 -3.36 -10.68 -1.45
CA LEU A 5 -2.73 -10.75 -2.75
C LEU A 5 -1.27 -11.16 -2.59
N ARG A 6 -0.82 -12.03 -3.49
CA ARG A 6 0.61 -12.34 -3.63
C ARG A 6 0.89 -12.48 -5.12
N LEU A 7 1.83 -11.70 -5.63
CA LEU A 7 2.26 -11.82 -7.01
C LEU A 7 3.75 -11.57 -7.15
N THR A 8 4.33 -12.15 -8.18
CA THR A 8 5.68 -11.85 -8.63
C THR A 8 5.59 -11.33 -10.07
N THR A 9 6.24 -10.22 -10.33
CA THR A 9 6.30 -9.65 -11.66
C THR A 9 7.71 -9.13 -11.93
N GLU A 10 7.94 -8.57 -13.10
CA GLU A 10 9.20 -7.91 -13.39
C GLU A 10 9.13 -6.42 -13.06
N ALA A 11 10.17 -5.91 -12.43
CA ALA A 11 10.31 -4.48 -12.19
C ALA A 11 10.78 -3.78 -13.47
N CYS A 12 9.83 -3.43 -14.30
CA CYS A 12 10.05 -2.67 -15.53
C CYS A 12 8.90 -1.68 -15.74
N PRO A 13 9.11 -0.60 -16.51
CA PRO A 13 8.09 0.45 -16.65
C PRO A 13 6.72 -0.06 -17.09
N SER A 14 6.67 -1.06 -17.96
CA SER A 14 5.41 -1.61 -18.48
C SER A 14 4.58 -2.35 -17.45
N MET A 15 5.19 -2.81 -16.35
CA MET A 15 4.52 -3.58 -15.31
C MET A 15 4.10 -2.73 -14.11
N ILE A 16 4.54 -1.48 -14.03
CA ILE A 16 4.20 -0.61 -12.90
C ILE A 16 2.70 -0.34 -12.87
N ARG A 17 2.13 0.09 -13.98
CA ARG A 17 0.72 0.46 -14.05
C ARG A 17 -0.23 -0.71 -13.77
N PRO A 18 -0.09 -1.87 -14.43
CA PRO A 18 -0.96 -3.01 -14.12
C PRO A 18 -0.87 -3.45 -12.66
N THR A 19 0.33 -3.45 -12.11
CA THR A 19 0.55 -3.88 -10.72
C THR A 19 -0.10 -2.93 -9.72
N ARG A 20 0.11 -1.62 -9.88
CA ARG A 20 -0.49 -0.65 -8.97
C ARG A 20 -2.02 -0.63 -9.05
N GLU A 21 -2.59 -0.85 -10.23
CA GLU A 21 -4.04 -0.93 -10.40
C GLU A 21 -4.61 -2.16 -9.69
N LEU A 22 -3.94 -3.29 -9.81
CA LEU A 22 -4.34 -4.52 -9.12
C LEU A 22 -4.31 -4.35 -7.60
N VAL A 23 -3.24 -3.79 -7.06
CA VAL A 23 -3.11 -3.56 -5.61
C VAL A 23 -4.18 -2.58 -5.13
N ALA A 24 -4.43 -1.50 -5.87
CA ALA A 24 -5.47 -0.54 -5.52
C ALA A 24 -6.86 -1.16 -5.52
N GLY A 25 -7.14 -2.07 -6.48
CA GLY A 25 -8.39 -2.82 -6.52
C GLY A 25 -8.59 -3.67 -5.27
N VAL A 26 -7.56 -4.37 -4.83
CA VAL A 26 -7.58 -5.15 -3.59
C VAL A 26 -7.81 -4.23 -2.39
N ALA A 27 -7.16 -3.08 -2.36
CA ALA A 27 -7.34 -2.09 -1.29
C ALA A 27 -8.79 -1.62 -1.16
N ARG A 28 -9.45 -1.35 -2.29
CA ARG A 28 -10.87 -0.98 -2.30
C ARG A 28 -11.77 -2.10 -1.78
N GLU A 29 -11.51 -3.32 -2.20
CA GLU A 29 -12.26 -4.50 -1.74
C GLU A 29 -12.16 -4.70 -0.23
N HIS A 30 -11.05 -4.28 0.37
CA HIS A 30 -10.80 -4.42 1.80
C HIS A 30 -11.17 -3.17 2.62
N GLY A 31 -11.87 -2.21 2.01
CA GLY A 31 -12.48 -1.11 2.75
C GLY A 31 -11.74 0.22 2.72
N LEU A 32 -10.67 0.35 1.94
CA LEU A 32 -10.06 1.67 1.74
C LEU A 32 -10.91 2.51 0.79
N SER A 33 -11.01 3.80 1.10
CA SER A 33 -11.70 4.77 0.25
C SER A 33 -10.99 4.94 -1.09
N GLU A 34 -11.67 5.54 -2.07
CA GLU A 34 -11.05 5.88 -3.36
C GLU A 34 -9.83 6.77 -3.18
N ARG A 35 -9.87 7.71 -2.25
CA ARG A 35 -8.74 8.58 -1.93
C ARG A 35 -7.55 7.77 -1.41
N ARG A 36 -7.79 6.85 -0.47
CA ARG A 36 -6.71 6.01 0.09
C ARG A 36 -6.20 4.99 -0.91
N ALA A 37 -7.07 4.48 -1.79
CA ALA A 37 -6.64 3.60 -2.88
C ALA A 37 -5.69 4.32 -3.85
N ARG A 38 -5.90 5.61 -4.10
CA ARG A 38 -4.94 6.43 -4.88
C ARG A 38 -3.61 6.58 -4.18
N ASP A 39 -3.62 6.75 -2.86
CA ASP A 39 -2.38 6.79 -2.07
C ASP A 39 -1.62 5.47 -2.19
N VAL A 40 -2.32 4.34 -2.12
CA VAL A 40 -1.74 3.01 -2.34
C VAL A 40 -1.11 2.92 -3.73
N LYS A 41 -1.80 3.39 -4.77
CA LYS A 41 -1.28 3.39 -6.14
C LYS A 41 0.03 4.16 -6.26
N LEU A 42 0.08 5.36 -5.68
CA LEU A 42 1.29 6.19 -5.71
C LEU A 42 2.44 5.51 -4.97
N CYS A 43 2.17 4.91 -3.82
CA CYS A 43 3.19 4.20 -3.04
C CYS A 43 3.73 2.99 -3.79
N VAL A 44 2.88 2.17 -4.38
CA VAL A 44 3.29 1.00 -5.16
C VAL A 44 4.08 1.43 -6.40
N HIS A 45 3.64 2.49 -7.08
CA HIS A 45 4.37 3.05 -8.21
C HIS A 45 5.81 3.40 -7.82
N GLU A 46 5.98 4.15 -6.74
CA GLU A 46 7.30 4.57 -6.28
C GLU A 46 8.16 3.39 -5.84
N ALA A 47 7.56 2.42 -5.15
CA ALA A 47 8.29 1.25 -4.68
C ALA A 47 8.82 0.42 -5.86
N ILE A 48 8.01 0.16 -6.88
CA ILE A 48 8.43 -0.61 -8.05
C ILE A 48 9.39 0.19 -8.92
N ALA A 49 9.18 1.49 -9.08
CA ALA A 49 10.10 2.36 -9.81
C ALA A 49 11.49 2.35 -9.16
N ASN A 50 11.57 2.37 -7.84
CA ASN A 50 12.84 2.26 -7.12
C ASN A 50 13.53 0.92 -7.38
N VAL A 51 12.78 -0.17 -7.40
CA VAL A 51 13.32 -1.50 -7.76
C VAL A 51 13.84 -1.47 -9.20
N SER A 52 13.06 -0.96 -10.13
CA SER A 52 13.43 -0.87 -11.55
C SER A 52 14.72 -0.06 -11.76
N CYS A 53 14.89 1.03 -11.00
CA CYS A 53 16.06 1.90 -11.17
C CYS A 53 17.31 1.40 -10.46
N HIS A 54 17.16 0.71 -9.31
CA HIS A 54 18.28 0.52 -8.38
C HIS A 54 18.61 -0.93 -8.04
N ALA A 55 17.68 -1.87 -8.20
CA ALA A 55 17.90 -3.24 -7.71
C ALA A 55 18.75 -4.09 -8.67
N TYR A 56 18.60 -3.91 -9.97
CA TYR A 56 19.13 -4.82 -10.98
C TYR A 56 20.00 -4.14 -12.03
N GLU A 57 20.66 -3.05 -11.67
CA GLU A 57 21.60 -2.32 -12.52
C GLU A 57 20.98 -1.93 -13.88
N GLY A 58 19.72 -1.45 -13.86
CA GLY A 58 19.00 -1.01 -15.05
C GLY A 58 18.40 -2.15 -15.87
N ARG A 59 18.50 -3.39 -15.42
CA ARG A 59 17.88 -4.55 -16.07
C ARG A 59 16.58 -4.92 -15.39
N PRO A 60 15.61 -5.50 -16.12
CA PRO A 60 14.42 -6.06 -15.47
C PRO A 60 14.81 -7.20 -14.53
N GLY A 61 14.15 -7.26 -13.40
CA GLY A 61 14.35 -8.32 -12.43
C GLY A 61 13.08 -8.55 -11.61
N PRO A 62 12.99 -9.67 -10.88
CA PRO A 62 11.78 -10.03 -10.16
C PRO A 62 11.50 -9.08 -9.00
N VAL A 63 10.24 -8.74 -8.84
CA VAL A 63 9.71 -8.01 -7.68
C VAL A 63 8.51 -8.76 -7.15
N ASP A 64 8.48 -8.98 -5.85
CA ASP A 64 7.38 -9.61 -5.15
C ASP A 64 6.51 -8.53 -4.50
N VAL A 65 5.21 -8.62 -4.74
CA VAL A 65 4.24 -7.72 -4.14
C VAL A 65 3.24 -8.55 -3.34
N THR A 66 3.07 -8.19 -2.07
CA THR A 66 2.11 -8.85 -1.19
C THR A 66 1.21 -7.84 -0.55
N VAL A 67 -0.05 -8.21 -0.36
CA VAL A 67 -1.00 -7.44 0.45
C VAL A 67 -1.54 -8.36 1.51
N GLN A 68 -1.40 -7.96 2.77
CA GLN A 68 -1.93 -8.70 3.91
C GLN A 68 -3.02 -7.89 4.59
N ASP A 69 -4.12 -8.56 4.87
CA ASP A 69 -5.21 -8.01 5.66
C ASP A 69 -4.88 -8.25 7.14
N LEU A 70 -4.67 -7.16 7.87
CA LEU A 70 -4.37 -7.19 9.30
C LEU A 70 -5.63 -7.01 10.17
N GLY A 71 -6.81 -6.92 9.54
CA GLY A 71 -8.08 -6.66 10.21
C GLY A 71 -8.42 -5.17 10.21
N ASP A 72 -7.61 -4.36 10.85
CA ASP A 72 -7.78 -2.91 10.95
C ASP A 72 -6.88 -2.12 9.99
N ALA A 73 -6.08 -2.81 9.21
CA ALA A 73 -5.14 -2.20 8.27
C ALA A 73 -4.80 -3.18 7.14
N LEU A 74 -4.27 -2.66 6.05
CA LEU A 74 -3.61 -3.43 5.00
C LEU A 74 -2.12 -3.16 5.03
N ALA A 75 -1.32 -4.22 4.95
CA ALA A 75 0.11 -4.12 4.77
C ALA A 75 0.47 -4.48 3.33
N VAL A 76 1.06 -3.53 2.63
CA VAL A 76 1.54 -3.71 1.25
C VAL A 76 3.05 -3.78 1.29
N ALA A 77 3.62 -4.89 0.84
CA ALA A 77 5.07 -5.07 0.80
C ALA A 77 5.54 -5.27 -0.63
N VAL A 78 6.63 -4.59 -0.97
CA VAL A 78 7.31 -4.70 -2.26
C VAL A 78 8.75 -5.11 -1.98
N SER A 79 9.14 -6.29 -2.46
CA SER A 79 10.45 -6.89 -2.20
C SER A 79 11.17 -7.18 -3.49
N ASP A 80 12.47 -6.94 -3.52
CA ASP A 80 13.33 -7.37 -4.62
C ASP A 80 14.43 -8.30 -4.11
N HIS A 81 15.13 -8.93 -5.05
CA HIS A 81 16.24 -9.84 -4.81
C HIS A 81 17.52 -9.36 -5.49
N GLY A 82 17.61 -8.07 -5.73
CA GLY A 82 18.72 -7.45 -6.43
C GLY A 82 19.86 -7.06 -5.53
N ALA A 83 20.53 -5.96 -5.88
CA ALA A 83 21.64 -5.44 -5.10
C ALA A 83 21.19 -5.13 -3.67
N GLY A 84 21.92 -5.65 -2.70
CA GLY A 84 21.64 -5.45 -1.29
C GLY A 84 21.97 -4.07 -0.78
N ALA A 85 21.78 -3.86 0.51
CA ALA A 85 21.93 -2.57 1.18
C ALA A 85 23.23 -1.85 0.91
N PRO A 86 24.43 -2.49 0.94
CA PRO A 86 25.67 -1.76 0.72
C PRO A 86 25.79 -1.09 -0.63
N SER A 87 25.22 -1.69 -1.67
CA SER A 87 25.25 -1.14 -3.03
C SER A 87 24.18 -0.07 -3.26
N ARG A 88 23.22 0.06 -2.36
CA ARG A 88 22.03 0.91 -2.52
C ARG A 88 21.98 2.05 -1.50
N ILE A 89 22.88 2.10 -0.57
CA ILE A 89 22.97 3.19 0.43
C ILE A 89 23.17 4.51 -0.32
N GLY A 90 22.23 5.44 -0.11
CA GLY A 90 22.20 6.72 -0.79
C GLY A 90 21.48 6.72 -2.13
N ASN A 91 21.03 5.54 -2.65
CA ASN A 91 20.37 5.40 -3.94
C ASN A 91 18.85 5.24 -3.91
N PRO A 92 18.16 4.83 -2.81
CA PRO A 92 16.72 4.96 -2.85
C PRO A 92 16.38 6.43 -3.04
N SER A 93 15.48 6.72 -3.97
CA SER A 93 15.00 8.08 -4.14
C SER A 93 14.48 8.59 -2.81
N ALA A 94 15.18 9.55 -2.21
CA ALA A 94 14.79 10.13 -0.93
C ALA A 94 13.37 10.71 -1.01
N MET A 95 13.02 11.26 -2.18
CA MET A 95 11.69 11.78 -2.44
C MET A 95 10.65 10.66 -2.49
N GLY A 96 10.95 9.54 -3.14
CA GLY A 96 10.04 8.38 -3.19
C GLY A 96 9.76 7.80 -1.81
N LEU A 97 10.79 7.63 -0.97
CA LEU A 97 10.62 7.16 0.40
C LEU A 97 9.85 8.16 1.26
N ARG A 98 10.10 9.45 1.09
CA ARG A 98 9.33 10.49 1.78
C ARG A 98 7.86 10.46 1.37
N LEU A 99 7.58 10.29 0.09
CA LEU A 99 6.22 10.16 -0.41
C LEU A 99 5.51 8.95 0.20
N MET A 100 6.15 7.78 0.17
CA MET A 100 5.60 6.56 0.77
C MET A 100 5.34 6.73 2.27
N SER A 101 6.28 7.32 3.00
CA SER A 101 6.13 7.58 4.43
C SER A 101 5.02 8.57 4.74
N HIS A 102 4.81 9.54 3.86
CA HIS A 102 3.78 10.57 4.04
C HIS A 102 2.38 10.03 3.74
N LEU A 103 2.25 9.21 2.70
CA LEU A 103 0.95 8.71 2.23
C LEU A 103 0.48 7.46 2.98
N SER A 104 1.39 6.64 3.50
CA SER A 104 1.04 5.48 4.32
C SER A 104 0.90 5.85 5.78
N THR A 105 0.22 5.00 6.56
CA THR A 105 0.17 5.14 8.01
C THR A 105 1.53 4.85 8.63
N ARG A 106 2.25 3.88 8.06
CA ARG A 106 3.59 3.50 8.46
C ARG A 106 4.34 2.94 7.26
N CYS A 107 5.61 3.30 7.12
CA CYS A 107 6.49 2.79 6.08
C CYS A 107 7.76 2.28 6.72
N THR A 108 8.12 1.04 6.44
CA THR A 108 9.33 0.39 6.97
C THR A 108 10.15 -0.13 5.81
N VAL A 109 11.44 0.18 5.79
CA VAL A 109 12.39 -0.34 4.80
C VAL A 109 13.31 -1.32 5.50
N ARG A 110 13.40 -2.55 4.96
CA ARG A 110 14.33 -3.57 5.41
C ARG A 110 15.33 -3.86 4.32
N ALA A 111 16.59 -3.68 4.61
CA ALA A 111 17.67 -3.93 3.67
C ALA A 111 18.40 -5.21 4.07
N HIS A 112 18.60 -6.10 3.11
CA HIS A 112 19.31 -7.36 3.26
C HIS A 112 20.48 -7.41 2.28
N ASP A 113 21.38 -8.38 2.44
CA ASP A 113 22.50 -8.55 1.52
C ASP A 113 22.02 -8.94 0.11
N ASP A 114 20.88 -9.58 0.01
CA ASP A 114 20.29 -10.11 -1.22
C ASP A 114 19.00 -9.40 -1.65
N GLY A 115 18.79 -8.17 -1.20
CA GLY A 115 17.63 -7.41 -1.62
C GLY A 115 17.13 -6.39 -0.61
N MET A 116 16.02 -5.76 -0.96
CA MET A 116 15.33 -4.81 -0.09
C MET A 116 13.84 -5.08 -0.10
N GLU A 117 13.21 -4.76 1.02
CA GLU A 117 11.76 -4.80 1.17
C GLU A 117 11.27 -3.46 1.70
N VAL A 118 10.22 -2.94 1.09
CA VAL A 118 9.47 -1.79 1.61
C VAL A 118 8.09 -2.28 2.01
N GLU A 119 7.74 -2.08 3.27
CA GLU A 119 6.40 -2.39 3.77
C GLU A 119 5.68 -1.11 4.12
N MET A 120 4.48 -0.96 3.60
CA MET A 120 3.63 0.20 3.82
C MET A 120 2.30 -0.26 4.42
N VAL A 121 1.92 0.34 5.53
CA VAL A 121 0.68 0.01 6.23
C VAL A 121 -0.32 1.13 6.02
N PHE A 122 -1.55 0.76 5.65
CA PHE A 122 -2.65 1.69 5.44
C PHE A 122 -3.79 1.30 6.37
N GLN A 123 -4.08 2.16 7.34
CA GLN A 123 -5.14 1.90 8.29
C GLN A 123 -6.50 1.93 7.62
N ILE A 124 -7.35 0.96 7.95
CA ILE A 124 -8.73 0.93 7.50
C ILE A 124 -9.57 1.60 8.57
N PRO A 125 -10.33 2.67 8.24
CA PRO A 125 -11.20 3.30 9.21
C PRO A 125 -12.24 2.31 9.72
N SER A 126 -12.43 2.26 11.04
CA SER A 126 -13.55 1.51 11.61
C SER A 126 -14.85 2.12 11.11
N PRO A 127 -15.86 1.29 10.75
CA PRO A 127 -17.17 1.85 10.46
C PRO A 127 -17.65 2.63 11.67
N THR A 128 -17.84 3.93 11.50
CA THR A 128 -18.45 4.76 12.54
C THR A 128 -19.84 4.17 12.79
N PRO A 129 -20.17 3.77 14.04
CA PRO A 129 -21.54 3.39 14.31
C PRO A 129 -22.42 4.55 13.88
N ARG A 130 -23.39 4.29 13.00
CA ARG A 130 -24.39 5.27 12.65
C ARG A 130 -24.99 5.73 13.95
N SER A 131 -24.70 6.94 14.37
CA SER A 131 -25.44 7.56 15.45
C SER A 131 -26.91 7.50 14.99
N GLU A 132 -27.71 6.77 15.71
CA GLU A 132 -29.14 6.82 15.49
C GLU A 132 -29.52 8.30 15.52
N SER A 133 -29.95 8.78 14.38
CA SER A 133 -30.31 10.17 14.24
C SER A 133 -31.41 10.48 15.28
N PRO A 134 -31.20 11.46 16.15
CA PRO A 134 -32.23 11.79 17.15
C PRO A 134 -33.56 12.24 16.54
N LEU A 135 -33.62 12.36 15.22
CA LEU A 135 -34.83 12.74 14.48
C LEU A 135 -35.91 11.65 14.51
N PHE A 136 -35.56 10.40 14.71
CA PHE A 136 -36.54 9.32 14.78
C PHE A 136 -37.29 9.24 16.11
N HIS A 137 -36.81 9.90 17.13
CA HIS A 137 -37.48 9.93 18.44
C HIS A 137 -38.48 11.08 18.60
N ARG A 138 -38.52 12.02 17.66
CA ARG A 138 -39.43 13.19 17.79
C ARG A 138 -40.86 12.94 17.25
N ASP A 139 -41.00 12.01 16.32
CA ASP A 139 -42.29 11.80 15.68
C ASP A 139 -43.31 11.00 16.49
N THR A 140 -42.81 10.27 17.49
CA THR A 140 -43.70 9.46 18.33
C THR A 140 -44.38 10.27 19.42
N ARG A 141 -43.91 11.48 19.73
CA ARG A 141 -44.51 12.31 20.79
C ARG A 141 -45.62 13.26 20.33
N LEU A 142 -45.70 13.48 19.02
CA LEU A 142 -46.69 14.38 18.45
C LEU A 142 -48.02 13.69 18.12
N LEU A 143 -48.07 12.36 18.22
CA LEU A 143 -49.24 11.58 17.89
C LEU A 143 -50.11 11.27 19.12
N HIS A 144 -49.74 11.76 20.31
CA HIS A 144 -50.45 11.48 21.57
C HIS A 144 -50.94 12.72 22.32
N SER A 145 -51.08 13.83 21.63
CA SER A 145 -51.72 15.00 22.22
C SER A 145 -53.19 15.08 21.88
#